data_5a177ece28473b0adcebc7af98204a6b
#
_entry.id   5a177ece28473b0adcebc7af98204a6b
#
_cell.length_a   1.000
_cell.length_b   1.000
_cell.length_c   1.000
_cell.angle_alpha   90.00
_cell.angle_beta   90.00
_cell.angle_gamma   90.00
#
_symmetry.space_group_name_H-M   'P 1'
#
loop_
_entity.id
_entity.type
_entity.pdbx_description
1 polymer ?
#
loop_
_entity_poly.entity_id
_entity_poly.type
_entity_poly.pdbx_seq_one_letter_code
_entity_poly.pdbx_strand_id
1 'polypeptide(L)'
;MNKTIQRVARPALALLASGAIAIILAVPVAASHLVVRTSFPSAATVGESVSLAVDLGTADGAPLAGATVTYYLHMSFAGVEGDGVIGRAVTDAAGVAAIHYLPRVAGLHEVRIEYLAPGATTVEEVLGTFDVAGGEQLYRSAGGVDIPGINPGLLMAVLGGVWLILLSVAFRLIGIARASGQADPPGGAAPR
;
A
#
# COMPACT_ATOMS: atom_id res chain seq x y z
N MET A 1 -31.65 -45.23 -61.44
CA MET A 1 -31.19 -43.85 -61.58
C MET A 1 -31.55 -43.12 -60.28
N ASN A 2 -30.66 -42.38 -59.69
CA ASN A 2 -30.76 -41.39 -58.57
C ASN A 2 -30.75 -41.87 -57.12
N LYS A 3 -29.88 -42.80 -56.76
CA LYS A 3 -29.54 -43.02 -55.34
C LYS A 3 -28.25 -42.30 -54.87
N THR A 4 -27.49 -41.70 -55.80
CA THR A 4 -26.16 -41.12 -55.49
C THR A 4 -26.23 -39.63 -55.11
N ILE A 5 -27.30 -38.89 -55.46
CA ILE A 5 -27.43 -37.46 -55.18
C ILE A 5 -27.91 -37.17 -53.73
N GLN A 6 -28.65 -38.11 -53.10
CA GLN A 6 -29.15 -37.86 -51.72
C GLN A 6 -28.12 -38.01 -50.60
N ARG A 7 -26.96 -38.64 -50.90
CA ARG A 7 -25.93 -38.83 -49.87
C ARG A 7 -24.97 -37.67 -49.68
N VAL A 8 -24.87 -36.77 -50.68
CA VAL A 8 -23.95 -35.62 -50.59
C VAL A 8 -24.59 -34.39 -49.94
N ALA A 9 -25.93 -34.27 -50.01
CA ALA A 9 -26.65 -33.10 -49.44
C ALA A 9 -26.74 -33.10 -47.91
N ARG A 10 -26.76 -34.27 -47.24
CA ARG A 10 -26.89 -34.38 -45.79
C ARG A 10 -25.70 -33.85 -44.98
N PRO A 11 -24.43 -34.08 -45.35
CA PRO A 11 -23.32 -33.52 -44.59
C PRO A 11 -23.15 -32.02 -44.77
N ALA A 12 -23.53 -31.48 -45.97
CA ALA A 12 -23.44 -30.06 -46.21
C ALA A 12 -24.46 -29.26 -45.37
N LEU A 13 -25.67 -29.80 -45.15
CA LEU A 13 -26.68 -29.15 -44.31
C LEU A 13 -26.30 -29.20 -42.83
N ALA A 14 -25.65 -30.25 -42.36
CA ALA A 14 -25.17 -30.35 -40.98
C ALA A 14 -24.03 -29.37 -40.69
N LEU A 15 -23.13 -29.12 -41.64
CA LEU A 15 -22.04 -28.16 -41.51
C LEU A 15 -22.55 -26.69 -41.49
N LEU A 16 -23.57 -26.38 -42.29
CA LEU A 16 -24.21 -25.05 -42.28
C LEU A 16 -24.95 -24.80 -40.98
N ALA A 17 -25.64 -25.80 -40.41
CA ALA A 17 -26.33 -25.68 -39.14
C ALA A 17 -25.33 -25.50 -37.95
N SER A 18 -24.18 -26.17 -37.96
CA SER A 18 -23.13 -25.99 -36.97
C SER A 18 -22.49 -24.60 -37.00
N GLY A 19 -22.30 -24.05 -38.22
CA GLY A 19 -21.75 -22.69 -38.40
C GLY A 19 -22.69 -21.60 -37.90
N ALA A 20 -24.01 -21.78 -38.12
CA ALA A 20 -25.02 -20.81 -37.66
C ALA A 20 -25.15 -20.80 -36.10
N ILE A 21 -25.02 -21.93 -35.45
CA ILE A 21 -25.07 -22.02 -33.97
C ILE A 21 -23.84 -21.35 -33.35
N ALA A 22 -22.65 -21.48 -33.94
CA ALA A 22 -21.45 -20.83 -33.45
C ALA A 22 -21.48 -19.28 -33.52
N ILE A 23 -22.20 -18.72 -34.49
CA ILE A 23 -22.32 -17.25 -34.65
C ILE A 23 -23.31 -16.65 -33.63
N ILE A 24 -24.30 -17.43 -33.15
CA ILE A 24 -25.27 -16.93 -32.16
C ILE A 24 -24.70 -16.83 -30.77
N LEU A 25 -23.62 -17.56 -30.46
CA LEU A 25 -22.97 -17.52 -29.12
C LEU A 25 -21.90 -16.47 -28.96
N ALA A 26 -21.52 -15.75 -30.00
CA ALA A 26 -20.67 -14.59 -29.90
C ALA A 26 -21.51 -13.35 -29.53
N VAL A 27 -22.03 -13.33 -28.30
CA VAL A 27 -22.56 -12.10 -27.71
C VAL A 27 -21.34 -11.18 -27.50
N PRO A 28 -21.28 -10.02 -28.15
CA PRO A 28 -20.23 -9.05 -27.84
C PRO A 28 -20.42 -8.68 -26.37
N VAL A 29 -19.44 -9.02 -25.53
CA VAL A 29 -19.33 -8.42 -24.20
C VAL A 29 -19.03 -6.95 -24.47
N ALA A 30 -20.07 -6.14 -24.48
CA ALA A 30 -19.93 -4.71 -24.48
C ALA A 30 -19.15 -4.37 -23.21
N ALA A 31 -17.95 -3.84 -23.34
CA ALA A 31 -17.24 -3.23 -22.24
C ALA A 31 -18.14 -2.11 -21.72
N SER A 32 -18.81 -2.35 -20.62
CA SER A 32 -19.65 -1.36 -19.96
C SER A 32 -18.71 -0.29 -19.44
N HIS A 33 -18.66 0.87 -20.08
CA HIS A 33 -17.95 2.02 -19.54
C HIS A 33 -18.66 2.42 -18.25
N LEU A 34 -18.00 2.19 -17.13
CA LEU A 34 -18.46 2.64 -15.82
C LEU A 34 -18.23 4.15 -15.70
N VAL A 35 -19.21 4.84 -15.15
CA VAL A 35 -19.10 6.24 -14.77
C VAL A 35 -18.75 6.31 -13.32
N VAL A 36 -17.59 6.88 -13.00
CA VAL A 36 -17.09 7.01 -11.64
C VAL A 36 -17.07 8.49 -11.26
N ARG A 37 -17.66 8.81 -10.11
CA ARG A 37 -17.62 10.14 -9.52
C ARG A 37 -17.09 10.02 -8.10
N THR A 38 -16.01 10.76 -7.79
CA THR A 38 -15.49 10.86 -6.43
C THR A 38 -16.15 12.05 -5.73
N SER A 39 -16.60 11.84 -4.50
CA SER A 39 -17.13 12.88 -3.62
C SER A 39 -16.24 12.99 -2.39
N PHE A 40 -15.22 13.84 -2.49
CA PHE A 40 -14.29 14.14 -1.41
C PHE A 40 -14.53 15.54 -0.88
N PRO A 41 -14.24 15.79 0.40
CA PRO A 41 -14.27 17.15 0.93
C PRO A 41 -13.22 17.99 0.20
N SER A 42 -13.53 19.26 -0.05
CA SER A 42 -12.56 20.21 -0.62
C SER A 42 -11.41 20.54 0.34
N ALA A 43 -11.67 20.43 1.64
CA ALA A 43 -10.69 20.59 2.71
C ALA A 43 -11.10 19.75 3.91
N ALA A 44 -10.10 19.32 4.68
CA ALA A 44 -10.26 18.59 5.94
C ALA A 44 -9.31 19.15 6.99
N THR A 45 -9.50 18.79 8.26
CA THR A 45 -8.61 19.16 9.36
C THR A 45 -7.98 17.91 9.97
N VAL A 46 -6.71 18.01 10.35
CA VAL A 46 -6.04 16.91 11.08
C VAL A 46 -6.81 16.57 12.35
N GLY A 47 -7.13 15.29 12.54
CA GLY A 47 -7.88 14.80 13.70
C GLY A 47 -9.40 14.88 13.58
N GLU A 48 -9.93 15.40 12.48
CA GLU A 48 -11.36 15.42 12.17
C GLU A 48 -11.72 14.30 11.20
N SER A 49 -12.77 13.53 11.49
CA SER A 49 -13.23 12.46 10.64
C SER A 49 -13.95 13.00 9.42
N VAL A 50 -13.50 12.60 8.23
CA VAL A 50 -14.10 12.98 6.95
C VAL A 50 -14.67 11.76 6.23
N SER A 51 -15.73 11.98 5.44
CA SER A 51 -16.32 10.95 4.59
C SER A 51 -15.68 11.03 3.20
N LEU A 52 -15.14 9.91 2.75
CA LEU A 52 -14.65 9.71 1.38
C LEU A 52 -15.63 8.79 0.67
N ALA A 53 -16.31 9.30 -0.34
CA ALA A 53 -17.30 8.53 -1.07
C ALA A 53 -16.97 8.45 -2.56
N VAL A 54 -17.38 7.35 -3.17
CA VAL A 54 -17.39 7.15 -4.63
C VAL A 54 -18.76 6.71 -5.06
N ASP A 55 -19.22 7.25 -6.18
CA ASP A 55 -20.48 6.93 -6.85
C ASP A 55 -20.13 6.19 -8.15
N LEU A 56 -20.60 4.96 -8.25
CA LEU A 56 -20.40 4.09 -9.41
C LEU A 56 -21.71 3.92 -10.15
N GLY A 57 -21.69 4.24 -11.44
CA GLY A 57 -22.82 4.05 -12.32
C GLY A 57 -22.43 3.39 -13.64
N THR A 58 -23.42 2.86 -14.33
CA THR A 58 -23.27 2.38 -15.70
C THR A 58 -23.25 3.56 -16.67
N ALA A 59 -22.85 3.32 -17.93
CA ALA A 59 -22.86 4.34 -18.98
C ALA A 59 -24.24 4.99 -19.21
N ASP A 60 -25.31 4.23 -18.93
CA ASP A 60 -26.70 4.70 -19.04
C ASP A 60 -27.14 5.51 -17.81
N GLY A 61 -26.26 5.72 -16.83
CA GLY A 61 -26.54 6.48 -15.60
C GLY A 61 -27.26 5.67 -14.52
N ALA A 62 -27.44 4.36 -14.67
CA ALA A 62 -28.02 3.54 -13.62
C ALA A 62 -26.97 3.27 -12.51
N PRO A 63 -27.37 3.29 -11.23
CA PRO A 63 -26.45 3.01 -10.11
C PRO A 63 -25.94 1.58 -10.15
N LEU A 64 -24.65 1.39 -9.82
CA LEU A 64 -24.02 0.09 -9.75
C LEU A 64 -23.93 -0.37 -8.31
N ALA A 65 -24.90 -1.15 -7.85
CA ALA A 65 -24.92 -1.73 -6.50
C ALA A 65 -24.05 -3.00 -6.40
N GLY A 66 -23.48 -3.26 -5.24
CA GLY A 66 -22.75 -4.49 -4.94
C GLY A 66 -21.31 -4.53 -5.45
N ALA A 67 -20.77 -3.44 -5.98
CA ALA A 67 -19.36 -3.32 -6.34
C ALA A 67 -18.49 -3.23 -5.09
N THR A 68 -17.38 -3.96 -5.07
CA THR A 68 -16.39 -3.86 -4.00
C THR A 68 -15.43 -2.73 -4.28
N VAL A 69 -15.27 -1.84 -3.31
CA VAL A 69 -14.40 -0.64 -3.40
C VAL A 69 -13.35 -0.69 -2.31
N THR A 70 -12.08 -0.50 -2.68
CA THR A 70 -10.95 -0.41 -1.75
C THR A 70 -10.29 0.95 -1.92
N TYR A 71 -10.08 1.64 -0.80
CA TYR A 71 -9.45 2.95 -0.75
C TYR A 71 -8.02 2.81 -0.27
N TYR A 72 -7.10 3.41 -0.99
CA TYR A 72 -5.68 3.47 -0.67
C TYR A 72 -5.25 4.91 -0.50
N LEU A 73 -4.38 5.15 0.45
CA LEU A 73 -3.71 6.44 0.63
C LEU A 73 -2.25 6.29 0.26
N HIS A 74 -1.76 7.20 -0.57
CA HIS A 74 -0.33 7.31 -0.82
C HIS A 74 0.37 7.84 0.43
N MET A 75 1.34 7.10 0.93
CA MET A 75 2.06 7.40 2.16
C MET A 75 3.57 7.33 1.95
N SER A 76 4.28 8.29 2.54
CA SER A 76 5.73 8.26 2.65
C SER A 76 6.13 8.10 4.11
N PHE A 77 6.91 7.08 4.42
CA PHE A 77 7.42 6.83 5.77
C PHE A 77 8.90 6.42 5.72
N ALA A 78 9.74 7.15 6.44
CA ALA A 78 11.17 6.87 6.55
C ALA A 78 11.89 6.73 5.18
N GLY A 79 11.45 7.47 4.17
CA GLY A 79 12.02 7.41 2.81
C GLY A 79 11.50 6.26 1.94
N VAL A 80 10.52 5.51 2.44
CA VAL A 80 9.79 4.50 1.67
C VAL A 80 8.42 5.05 1.30
N GLU A 81 8.09 5.02 0.02
CA GLU A 81 6.79 5.42 -0.50
C GLU A 81 5.96 4.20 -0.85
N GLY A 82 4.65 4.29 -0.66
CA GLY A 82 3.74 3.21 -0.99
C GLY A 82 2.30 3.52 -0.63
N ASP A 83 1.40 2.68 -1.11
CA ASP A 83 -0.03 2.82 -0.90
C ASP A 83 -0.50 1.92 0.24
N GLY A 84 -1.13 2.52 1.23
CA GLY A 84 -1.75 1.81 2.34
C GLY A 84 -3.27 1.77 2.22
N VAL A 85 -3.87 0.62 2.49
CA VAL A 85 -5.34 0.50 2.53
C VAL A 85 -5.87 1.26 3.73
N ILE A 86 -6.75 2.25 3.47
CA ILE A 86 -7.42 3.04 4.52
C ILE A 86 -8.86 2.60 4.78
N GLY A 87 -9.47 1.85 3.85
CA GLY A 87 -10.81 1.32 4.04
C GLY A 87 -11.30 0.49 2.86
N ARG A 88 -12.40 -0.24 3.12
CA ARG A 88 -13.14 -0.99 2.09
C ARG A 88 -14.63 -0.79 2.32
N ALA A 89 -15.38 -0.70 1.24
CA ALA A 89 -16.83 -0.60 1.26
C ALA A 89 -17.42 -1.36 0.07
N VAL A 90 -18.73 -1.59 0.11
CA VAL A 90 -19.49 -2.13 -1.01
C VAL A 90 -20.51 -1.08 -1.39
N THR A 91 -20.72 -0.84 -2.68
CA THR A 91 -21.71 0.11 -3.15
C THR A 91 -23.13 -0.32 -2.74
N ASP A 92 -23.90 0.63 -2.25
CA ASP A 92 -25.30 0.46 -1.89
C ASP A 92 -26.22 0.46 -3.11
N ALA A 93 -27.54 0.48 -2.87
CA ALA A 93 -28.56 0.50 -3.94
C ALA A 93 -28.52 1.78 -4.80
N ALA A 94 -27.91 2.87 -4.29
CA ALA A 94 -27.70 4.10 -5.04
C ALA A 94 -26.35 4.12 -5.78
N GLY A 95 -25.55 3.04 -5.69
CA GLY A 95 -24.25 2.95 -6.31
C GLY A 95 -23.14 3.63 -5.51
N VAL A 96 -23.40 4.03 -4.26
CA VAL A 96 -22.47 4.79 -3.42
C VAL A 96 -21.73 3.87 -2.45
N ALA A 97 -20.39 3.95 -2.44
CA ALA A 97 -19.56 3.39 -1.41
C ALA A 97 -18.87 4.52 -0.65
N ALA A 98 -18.89 4.47 0.69
CA ALA A 98 -18.27 5.50 1.53
C ALA A 98 -17.50 4.87 2.68
N ILE A 99 -16.40 5.54 3.07
CA ILE A 99 -15.63 5.22 4.28
C ILE A 99 -15.46 6.49 5.12
N HIS A 100 -15.23 6.31 6.41
CA HIS A 100 -14.79 7.38 7.28
C HIS A 100 -13.27 7.31 7.44
N TYR A 101 -12.60 8.41 7.12
CA TYR A 101 -11.15 8.54 7.23
C TYR A 101 -10.80 9.63 8.23
N LEU A 102 -9.79 9.37 9.07
CA LEU A 102 -9.26 10.32 10.06
C LEU A 102 -7.86 10.76 9.64
N PRO A 103 -7.70 11.93 9.01
CA PRO A 103 -6.40 12.46 8.64
C PRO A 103 -5.52 12.69 9.88
N ARG A 104 -4.26 12.24 9.81
CA ARG A 104 -3.30 12.37 10.92
C ARG A 104 -2.15 13.31 10.61
N VAL A 105 -2.02 13.70 9.36
CA VAL A 105 -0.95 14.57 8.87
C VAL A 105 -1.59 15.65 7.99
N ALA A 106 -1.09 16.89 8.07
CA ALA A 106 -1.49 17.96 7.19
C ALA A 106 -0.80 17.86 5.83
N GLY A 107 -1.44 18.39 4.79
CA GLY A 107 -0.94 18.42 3.42
C GLY A 107 -1.90 17.81 2.41
N LEU A 108 -1.44 17.68 1.17
CA LEU A 108 -2.23 17.07 0.11
C LEU A 108 -2.27 15.56 0.31
N HIS A 109 -3.49 15.03 0.38
CA HIS A 109 -3.74 13.59 0.44
C HIS A 109 -4.19 13.11 -0.93
N GLU A 110 -3.46 12.14 -1.49
CA GLU A 110 -3.81 11.45 -2.71
C GLU A 110 -4.41 10.09 -2.36
N VAL A 111 -5.65 9.87 -2.79
CA VAL A 111 -6.40 8.64 -2.54
C VAL A 111 -6.63 7.92 -3.86
N ARG A 112 -6.11 6.72 -3.96
CA ARG A 112 -6.39 5.79 -5.05
C ARG A 112 -7.55 4.88 -4.64
N ILE A 113 -8.53 4.79 -5.50
CA ILE A 113 -9.71 3.95 -5.30
C ILE A 113 -9.68 2.85 -6.34
N GLU A 114 -9.64 1.61 -5.88
CA GLU A 114 -9.82 0.43 -6.73
C GLU A 114 -11.24 -0.09 -6.55
N TYR A 115 -11.90 -0.40 -7.65
CA TYR A 115 -13.24 -0.97 -7.62
C TYR A 115 -13.38 -2.16 -8.56
N LEU A 116 -14.18 -3.12 -8.09
CA LEU A 116 -14.49 -4.35 -8.80
C LEU A 116 -16.00 -4.47 -8.93
N ALA A 117 -16.51 -4.35 -10.15
CA ALA A 117 -17.93 -4.51 -10.43
C ALA A 117 -18.40 -5.95 -10.17
N PRO A 118 -19.66 -6.18 -9.79
CA PRO A 118 -20.20 -7.51 -9.62
C PRO A 118 -20.06 -8.36 -10.89
N GLY A 119 -19.41 -9.53 -10.75
CA GLY A 119 -19.15 -10.45 -11.86
C GLY A 119 -18.00 -10.05 -12.79
N ALA A 120 -17.35 -8.91 -12.58
CA ALA A 120 -16.14 -8.54 -13.29
C ALA A 120 -14.91 -9.26 -12.73
N THR A 121 -13.91 -9.44 -13.57
CA THR A 121 -12.60 -10.02 -13.20
C THR A 121 -11.49 -8.97 -13.25
N THR A 122 -11.78 -7.79 -13.79
CA THR A 122 -10.82 -6.70 -13.92
C THR A 122 -11.13 -5.64 -12.87
N VAL A 123 -10.08 -5.23 -12.13
CA VAL A 123 -10.13 -4.11 -11.22
C VAL A 123 -9.88 -2.84 -12.01
N GLU A 124 -10.70 -1.84 -11.78
CA GLU A 124 -10.52 -0.50 -12.32
C GLU A 124 -10.12 0.45 -11.20
N GLU A 125 -9.48 1.59 -11.54
CA GLU A 125 -8.99 2.55 -10.55
C GLU A 125 -9.34 3.98 -10.92
N VAL A 126 -9.46 4.81 -9.89
CA VAL A 126 -9.61 6.27 -10.02
C VAL A 126 -8.81 6.95 -8.91
N LEU A 127 -8.25 8.11 -9.22
CA LEU A 127 -7.52 8.95 -8.27
C LEU A 127 -8.38 10.14 -7.84
N GLY A 128 -8.29 10.47 -6.57
CA GLY A 128 -8.87 11.68 -6.01
C GLY A 128 -7.92 12.32 -5.02
N THR A 129 -8.01 13.63 -4.85
CA THR A 129 -7.17 14.38 -3.94
C THR A 129 -8.00 15.30 -3.07
N PHE A 130 -7.54 15.57 -1.85
CA PHE A 130 -8.09 16.60 -0.98
C PHE A 130 -6.99 17.18 -0.09
N ASP A 131 -7.19 18.43 0.33
CA ASP A 131 -6.22 19.12 1.18
C ASP A 131 -6.60 18.97 2.66
N VAL A 132 -5.61 18.68 3.50
CA VAL A 132 -5.76 18.57 4.94
C VAL A 132 -5.05 19.75 5.60
N ALA A 133 -5.84 20.69 6.13
CA ALA A 133 -5.32 21.83 6.85
C ALA A 133 -4.78 21.43 8.22
N GLY A 134 -3.82 22.25 8.71
CA GLY A 134 -3.09 22.01 9.93
C GLY A 134 -3.98 21.81 11.15
N GLY A 135 -3.49 21.09 12.05
CA GLY A 135 -3.78 20.82 13.41
C GLY A 135 -2.46 20.48 14.06
N GLU A 136 -2.45 20.25 15.35
CA GLU A 136 -1.28 19.72 16.01
C GLU A 136 -0.93 18.38 15.32
N GLN A 137 0.22 18.30 14.66
CA GLN A 137 0.63 17.05 14.02
C GLN A 137 0.59 15.94 15.07
N LEU A 138 -0.35 14.99 14.92
CA LEU A 138 -0.49 13.86 15.85
C LEU A 138 0.76 12.95 15.86
N TYR A 139 1.59 13.09 14.83
CA TYR A 139 2.94 12.52 14.77
C TYR A 139 3.93 13.68 14.66
N ARG A 140 4.51 14.10 15.78
CA ARG A 140 5.77 14.79 15.73
C ARG A 140 6.80 13.80 15.19
N SER A 141 7.39 14.08 14.04
CA SER A 141 8.68 13.51 13.70
C SER A 141 9.70 14.13 14.66
N ALA A 142 9.67 13.68 15.91
CA ALA A 142 10.72 14.00 16.83
C ALA A 142 11.99 13.35 16.26
N GLY A 143 12.92 14.16 15.77
CA GLY A 143 14.27 13.70 15.47
C GLY A 143 14.96 13.29 16.77
N GLY A 144 14.52 12.19 17.37
CA GLY A 144 15.03 11.66 18.62
C GLY A 144 14.06 10.65 19.24
N VAL A 145 14.58 9.75 20.05
CA VAL A 145 13.79 8.81 20.84
C VAL A 145 13.20 9.57 22.02
N ASP A 146 11.96 10.03 21.90
CA ASP A 146 11.20 10.61 22.99
C ASP A 146 10.44 9.49 23.71
N ILE A 147 11.00 9.00 24.80
CA ILE A 147 10.35 8.01 25.66
C ILE A 147 9.59 8.79 26.74
N PRO A 148 8.25 8.73 26.78
CA PRO A 148 7.47 9.45 27.79
C PRO A 148 7.95 9.13 29.21
N GLY A 149 8.29 10.15 30.00
CA GLY A 149 8.78 9.99 31.38
C GLY A 149 10.28 9.81 31.55
N ILE A 150 11.07 9.74 30.48
CA ILE A 150 12.53 9.70 30.58
C ILE A 150 13.11 11.03 30.13
N ASN A 151 13.83 11.68 31.03
CA ASN A 151 14.57 12.89 30.70
C ASN A 151 15.70 12.53 29.72
N PRO A 152 15.74 13.10 28.51
CA PRO A 152 16.76 12.79 27.51
C PRO A 152 18.19 13.10 28.01
N GLY A 153 18.36 14.08 28.90
CA GLY A 153 19.64 14.36 29.54
C GLY A 153 20.10 13.23 30.45
N LEU A 154 19.19 12.57 31.17
CA LEU A 154 19.51 11.41 32.01
C LEU A 154 19.90 10.20 31.12
N LEU A 155 19.20 9.98 30.03
CA LEU A 155 19.54 8.91 29.05
C LEU A 155 20.96 9.12 28.49
N MET A 156 21.29 10.35 28.07
CA MET A 156 22.62 10.70 27.56
C MET A 156 23.69 10.56 28.63
N ALA A 157 23.41 10.93 29.89
CA ALA A 157 24.36 10.78 31.02
C ALA A 157 24.66 9.30 31.31
N VAL A 158 23.65 8.44 31.31
CA VAL A 158 23.81 6.99 31.50
C VAL A 158 24.60 6.39 30.35
N LEU A 159 24.23 6.68 29.11
CA LEU A 159 24.95 6.18 27.93
C LEU A 159 26.40 6.66 27.89
N GLY A 160 26.65 7.95 28.19
CA GLY A 160 27.99 8.51 28.30
C GLY A 160 28.79 7.87 29.38
N GLY A 161 28.20 7.59 30.57
CA GLY A 161 28.83 6.90 31.68
C GLY A 161 29.27 5.47 31.31
N VAL A 162 28.41 4.72 30.64
CA VAL A 162 28.74 3.38 30.10
C VAL A 162 29.93 3.43 29.15
N TRP A 163 29.95 4.38 28.24
CA TRP A 163 31.05 4.57 27.29
C TRP A 163 32.36 4.94 28.00
N LEU A 164 32.32 5.80 29.01
CA LEU A 164 33.53 6.15 29.80
C LEU A 164 34.11 4.94 30.50
N ILE A 165 33.26 4.08 31.07
CA ILE A 165 33.73 2.85 31.72
C ILE A 165 34.38 1.92 30.68
N LEU A 166 33.76 1.69 29.55
CA LEU A 166 34.29 0.83 28.48
C LEU A 166 35.63 1.35 27.95
N LEU A 167 35.72 2.64 27.71
CA LEU A 167 36.99 3.28 27.28
C LEU A 167 38.08 3.14 28.38
N SER A 168 37.75 3.34 29.64
CA SER A 168 38.67 3.17 30.74
C SER A 168 39.26 1.76 30.80
N VAL A 169 38.41 0.72 30.62
CA VAL A 169 38.85 -0.66 30.54
C VAL A 169 39.75 -0.92 29.35
N ALA A 170 39.37 -0.40 28.19
CA ALA A 170 40.16 -0.53 26.96
C ALA A 170 41.56 0.11 27.11
N PHE A 171 41.65 1.31 27.70
CA PHE A 171 42.94 1.96 27.96
C PHE A 171 43.82 1.17 28.93
N ARG A 172 43.23 0.57 29.95
CA ARG A 172 43.99 -0.29 30.88
C ARG A 172 44.53 -1.55 30.20
N LEU A 173 43.75 -2.19 29.35
CA LEU A 173 44.18 -3.37 28.56
C LEU A 173 45.32 -3.02 27.61
N ILE A 174 45.23 -1.87 26.91
CA ILE A 174 46.31 -1.39 26.05
C ILE A 174 47.59 -1.09 26.87
N GLY A 175 47.45 -0.51 28.09
CA GLY A 175 48.58 -0.26 28.99
C GLY A 175 49.30 -1.55 29.40
N ILE A 176 48.54 -2.60 29.76
CA ILE A 176 49.08 -3.91 30.13
C ILE A 176 49.77 -4.55 28.92
N ALA A 177 49.15 -4.52 27.72
CA ALA A 177 49.73 -5.08 26.51
C ALA A 177 51.05 -4.42 26.12
N ARG A 178 51.16 -3.09 26.32
CA ARG A 178 52.42 -2.36 26.09
C ARG A 178 53.50 -2.70 27.13
N ALA A 179 53.15 -2.87 28.38
CA ALA A 179 54.09 -3.23 29.45
C ALA A 179 54.63 -4.67 29.28
N SER A 180 53.80 -5.62 28.81
CA SER A 180 54.28 -6.99 28.56
C SER A 180 55.18 -7.12 27.33
N GLY A 181 55.06 -6.21 26.36
CA GLY A 181 55.96 -6.17 25.18
C GLY A 181 57.34 -5.61 25.45
N GLN A 182 57.55 -4.98 26.60
CA GLN A 182 58.85 -4.40 27.02
C GLN A 182 59.65 -5.29 28.01
N ALA A 183 59.15 -6.49 28.34
CA ALA A 183 59.93 -7.44 29.13
C ALA A 183 61.11 -7.96 28.27
N ASP A 184 62.30 -7.49 28.56
CA ASP A 184 63.53 -7.99 27.97
C ASP A 184 63.64 -9.52 28.08
N PRO A 185 64.08 -10.22 27.04
CA PRO A 185 64.35 -11.64 27.14
C PRO A 185 65.38 -11.90 28.23
N PRO A 186 65.16 -12.92 29.10
CA PRO A 186 66.13 -13.26 30.16
C PRO A 186 67.49 -13.49 29.53
N GLY A 187 68.47 -12.69 29.95
CA GLY A 187 69.84 -12.69 29.44
C GLY A 187 70.39 -14.07 29.32
N GLY A 188 70.71 -14.46 28.09
CA GLY A 188 71.38 -15.74 27.82
C GLY A 188 72.67 -15.82 28.57
N ALA A 189 72.72 -16.75 29.54
CA ALA A 189 73.99 -17.16 30.19
C ALA A 189 74.90 -17.72 29.11
N ALA A 190 76.02 -17.07 28.88
CA ALA A 190 77.10 -17.55 28.00
C ALA A 190 77.68 -18.85 28.61
N PRO A 191 77.81 -19.96 27.83
CA PRO A 191 78.53 -21.14 28.30
C PRO A 191 80.01 -20.84 28.35
N ARG A 192 80.64 -21.23 29.47
CA ARG A 192 82.12 -21.28 29.63
C ARG A 192 82.65 -22.59 29.01
#